data_cb5578fcc74b4c04521fef8dbd442ea1
#
_entry.id   cb5578fcc74b4c04521fef8dbd442ea1
#
_cell.length_a   1.000
_cell.length_b   1.000
_cell.length_c   1.000
_cell.angle_alpha   90.00
_cell.angle_beta   90.00
_cell.angle_gamma   90.00
#
_symmetry.space_group_name_H-M   'P 1'
#
loop_
_entity.id
_entity.type
_entity.pdbx_description
1 polymer ?
#
loop_
_entity_poly.entity_id
_entity_poly.type
_entity_poly.pdbx_seq_one_letter_code
_entity_poly.pdbx_strand_id
1 'polypeptide(L)'
;LKDFDRPLSTRGIQDADLMGNFFKSKRKGLDLVISSPSKRTKETLDHFFNKTTQNIIFDETIDHSSEQNIYSVLKHIEEDIKSLMIVGHNPSMHEFSESFSGKFIEKFSTCGLASFEFDDEWANVCEDSGTLIEFKIPSELR
;
A
#
# COMPACT_ATOMS: atom_id res chain seq x y z
N LEU A 1 4.05 -24.30 5.45
CA LEU A 1 4.01 -23.45 4.26
C LEU A 1 5.06 -22.36 4.33
N LYS A 2 5.67 -22.07 3.20
CA LYS A 2 6.51 -20.88 3.09
C LYS A 2 5.65 -19.64 3.27
N ASP A 3 6.21 -18.58 3.81
CA ASP A 3 5.46 -17.34 4.05
C ASP A 3 4.83 -16.80 2.76
N PHE A 4 5.53 -16.90 1.64
CA PHE A 4 5.04 -16.47 0.32
C PHE A 4 3.72 -17.16 -0.05
N ASP A 5 3.56 -18.43 0.31
CA ASP A 5 2.39 -19.26 -0.05
C ASP A 5 1.32 -19.32 1.05
N ARG A 6 1.51 -18.58 2.12
CA ARG A 6 0.58 -18.59 3.24
C ARG A 6 -0.70 -17.85 2.87
N PRO A 7 -1.88 -18.47 3.05
CA PRO A 7 -3.13 -17.78 2.77
C PRO A 7 -3.48 -16.74 3.82
N LEU A 8 -4.39 -15.86 3.48
CA LEU A 8 -4.91 -14.85 4.38
C LEU A 8 -5.78 -15.52 5.47
N SER A 9 -5.62 -15.06 6.72
CA SER A 9 -6.42 -15.54 7.83
C SER A 9 -7.85 -15.00 7.77
N THR A 10 -8.76 -15.57 8.56
CA THR A 10 -10.12 -15.05 8.67
C THR A 10 -10.14 -13.59 9.11
N ARG A 11 -9.31 -13.23 10.09
CA ARG A 11 -9.19 -11.85 10.53
C ARG A 11 -8.65 -10.96 9.41
N GLY A 12 -7.70 -11.45 8.64
CA GLY A 12 -7.16 -10.70 7.50
C GLY A 12 -8.22 -10.43 6.45
N ILE A 13 -9.08 -11.38 6.17
CA ILE A 13 -10.22 -11.22 5.24
C ILE A 13 -11.16 -10.13 5.75
N GLN A 14 -11.53 -10.19 7.02
CA GLN A 14 -12.40 -9.19 7.63
C GLN A 14 -11.80 -7.80 7.58
N ASP A 15 -10.51 -7.68 7.89
CA ASP A 15 -9.81 -6.40 7.88
C ASP A 15 -9.68 -5.85 6.46
N ALA A 16 -9.44 -6.70 5.47
CA ALA A 16 -9.37 -6.27 4.07
C ALA A 16 -10.72 -5.73 3.58
N ASP A 17 -11.81 -6.41 3.93
CA ASP A 17 -13.16 -5.94 3.60
C ASP A 17 -13.45 -4.58 4.26
N LEU A 18 -13.11 -4.45 5.53
CA LEU A 18 -13.34 -3.24 6.32
C LEU A 18 -12.57 -2.06 5.75
N MET A 19 -11.27 -2.25 5.51
CA MET A 19 -10.41 -1.21 4.96
C MET A 19 -10.77 -0.86 3.53
N GLY A 20 -11.19 -1.84 2.74
CA GLY A 20 -11.65 -1.61 1.37
C GLY A 20 -12.90 -0.73 1.32
N ASN A 21 -13.85 -0.98 2.21
CA ASN A 21 -15.06 -0.14 2.31
C ASN A 21 -14.69 1.27 2.74
N PHE A 22 -13.78 1.42 3.68
CA PHE A 22 -13.28 2.72 4.09
C PHE A 22 -12.62 3.46 2.91
N PHE A 23 -11.77 2.78 2.17
CA PHE A 23 -11.09 3.38 1.02
C PHE A 23 -12.10 3.88 -0.03
N LYS A 24 -13.10 3.05 -0.35
CA LYS A 24 -14.14 3.42 -1.33
C LYS A 24 -14.93 4.65 -0.90
N SER A 25 -15.12 4.83 0.40
CA SER A 25 -15.83 6.00 0.92
C SER A 25 -15.03 7.30 0.75
N LYS A 26 -13.71 7.19 0.61
CA LYS A 26 -12.79 8.33 0.53
C LYS A 26 -12.31 8.61 -0.89
N ARG A 27 -12.21 7.59 -1.73
CA ARG A 27 -11.67 7.72 -3.08
C ARG A 27 -12.49 6.89 -4.07
N LYS A 28 -12.51 7.36 -5.32
CA LYS A 28 -13.29 6.72 -6.39
C LYS A 28 -12.47 5.80 -7.29
N GLY A 29 -11.15 5.85 -7.21
CA GLY A 29 -10.33 4.99 -8.05
C GLY A 29 -8.85 5.31 -7.96
N LEU A 30 -8.09 4.46 -8.61
CA LEU A 30 -6.63 4.54 -8.69
C LEU A 30 -6.21 4.31 -10.12
N ASP A 31 -5.15 4.99 -10.55
CA ASP A 31 -4.58 4.76 -11.88
C ASP A 31 -3.79 3.45 -11.91
N LEU A 32 -3.14 3.09 -10.81
CA LEU A 32 -2.28 1.92 -10.76
C LEU A 32 -2.15 1.40 -9.33
N VAL A 33 -2.10 0.07 -9.20
CA VAL A 33 -1.72 -0.61 -7.96
C VAL A 33 -0.48 -1.44 -8.25
N ILE A 34 0.56 -1.29 -7.44
CA ILE A 34 1.75 -2.15 -7.50
C ILE A 34 1.79 -2.96 -6.22
N SER A 35 1.86 -4.28 -6.35
CA SER A 35 1.69 -5.18 -5.23
C SER A 35 2.73 -6.28 -5.18
N SER A 36 3.06 -6.70 -3.96
CA SER A 36 3.75 -7.97 -3.74
C SER A 36 2.94 -9.10 -4.36
N PRO A 37 3.59 -10.08 -5.00
CA PRO A 37 2.90 -11.22 -5.60
C PRO A 37 2.57 -12.35 -4.62
N SER A 38 2.79 -12.18 -3.32
CA SER A 38 2.51 -13.23 -2.34
C SER A 38 1.01 -13.56 -2.32
N LYS A 39 0.69 -14.81 -1.98
CA LYS A 39 -0.69 -15.28 -1.94
C LYS A 39 -1.54 -14.43 -1.00
N ARG A 40 -1.04 -14.16 0.21
CA ARG A 40 -1.73 -13.36 1.21
C ARG A 40 -2.06 -11.96 0.69
N THR A 41 -1.13 -11.33 -0.01
CA THR A 41 -1.33 -10.00 -0.57
C THR A 41 -2.36 -10.02 -1.70
N LYS A 42 -2.31 -11.02 -2.57
CA LYS A 42 -3.30 -11.18 -3.64
C LYS A 42 -4.70 -11.35 -3.08
N GLU A 43 -4.84 -12.15 -2.04
CA GLU A 43 -6.13 -12.36 -1.37
C GLU A 43 -6.62 -11.08 -0.68
N THR A 44 -5.70 -10.31 -0.07
CA THR A 44 -6.02 -9.00 0.51
C THR A 44 -6.60 -8.06 -0.55
N LEU A 45 -5.97 -8.00 -1.71
CA LEU A 45 -6.45 -7.15 -2.81
C LEU A 45 -7.83 -7.56 -3.31
N ASP A 46 -8.08 -8.86 -3.43
CA ASP A 46 -9.38 -9.36 -3.86
C ASP A 46 -10.50 -8.90 -2.93
N HIS A 47 -10.27 -8.96 -1.63
CA HIS A 47 -11.25 -8.52 -0.63
C HIS A 47 -11.31 -6.99 -0.53
N PHE A 48 -10.17 -6.34 -0.52
CA PHE A 48 -10.08 -4.88 -0.40
C PHE A 48 -10.84 -4.20 -1.53
N PHE A 49 -10.64 -4.62 -2.77
CA PHE A 49 -11.29 -4.04 -3.93
C PHE A 49 -12.65 -4.66 -4.24
N ASN A 50 -13.00 -5.76 -3.59
CA ASN A 50 -14.30 -6.42 -3.68
C ASN A 50 -14.78 -6.58 -5.13
N LYS A 51 -13.95 -7.24 -5.94
CA LYS A 51 -14.22 -7.54 -7.36
C LYS A 51 -14.28 -6.31 -8.28
N THR A 52 -13.96 -5.12 -7.78
CA THR A 52 -13.81 -3.95 -8.62
C THR A 52 -12.55 -4.11 -9.48
N THR A 53 -12.67 -3.84 -10.77
CA THR A 53 -11.52 -3.94 -11.67
C THR A 53 -10.49 -2.86 -11.34
N GLN A 54 -9.23 -3.27 -11.17
CA GLN A 54 -8.10 -2.39 -10.90
C GLN A 54 -6.96 -2.74 -11.85
N ASN A 55 -6.15 -1.74 -12.19
CA ASN A 55 -4.92 -1.96 -12.94
C ASN A 55 -3.84 -2.34 -11.93
N ILE A 56 -3.53 -3.63 -11.82
CA ILE A 56 -2.59 -4.15 -10.82
C ILE A 56 -1.37 -4.74 -11.52
N ILE A 57 -0.19 -4.31 -11.08
CA ILE A 57 1.09 -4.91 -11.47
C ILE A 57 1.67 -5.59 -10.24
N PHE A 58 2.04 -6.88 -10.38
CA PHE A 58 2.72 -7.61 -9.32
C PHE A 58 4.23 -7.50 -9.53
N ASP A 59 4.95 -7.08 -8.51
CA ASP A 59 6.39 -6.83 -8.57
C ASP A 59 7.09 -7.56 -7.43
N GLU A 60 7.95 -8.53 -7.76
CA GLU A 60 8.66 -9.32 -6.77
C GLU A 60 9.57 -8.48 -5.87
N THR A 61 10.06 -7.35 -6.35
CA THR A 61 10.90 -6.48 -5.53
C THR A 61 10.15 -5.92 -4.32
N ILE A 62 8.82 -5.80 -4.43
CA ILE A 62 7.98 -5.37 -3.31
C ILE A 62 7.85 -6.47 -2.25
N ASP A 63 7.97 -7.74 -2.63
CA ASP A 63 7.88 -8.85 -1.69
C ASP A 63 9.06 -8.90 -0.72
N HIS A 64 10.25 -8.53 -1.19
CA HIS A 64 11.48 -8.49 -0.39
C HIS A 64 11.98 -7.06 -0.22
N SER A 65 11.07 -6.12 -0.13
CA SER A 65 11.41 -4.72 -0.21
C SER A 65 12.07 -4.19 1.07
N SER A 66 12.88 -3.17 0.86
CA SER A 66 13.26 -2.19 1.86
C SER A 66 12.60 -0.87 1.44
N GLU A 67 12.69 0.17 2.27
CA GLU A 67 12.20 1.49 1.87
C GLU A 67 12.91 1.98 0.61
N GLN A 68 14.18 1.66 0.42
CA GLN A 68 14.94 2.05 -0.77
C GLN A 68 14.39 1.41 -2.03
N ASN A 69 13.96 0.16 -1.96
CA ASN A 69 13.34 -0.51 -3.10
C ASN A 69 12.02 0.15 -3.48
N ILE A 70 11.24 0.62 -2.51
CA ILE A 70 9.99 1.31 -2.77
C ILE A 70 10.27 2.62 -3.50
N TYR A 71 11.23 3.42 -3.04
CA TYR A 71 11.62 4.64 -3.75
C TYR A 71 12.07 4.34 -5.17
N SER A 72 12.85 3.28 -5.36
CA SER A 72 13.32 2.90 -6.68
C SER A 72 12.17 2.57 -7.63
N VAL A 73 11.17 1.84 -7.15
CA VAL A 73 9.96 1.53 -7.94
C VAL A 73 9.23 2.82 -8.30
N LEU A 74 9.03 3.71 -7.34
CA LEU A 74 8.31 4.97 -7.55
C LEU A 74 9.00 5.87 -8.57
N LYS A 75 10.32 5.92 -8.56
CA LYS A 75 11.10 6.76 -9.49
C LYS A 75 10.90 6.37 -10.95
N HIS A 76 10.45 5.16 -11.22
CA HIS A 76 10.25 4.65 -12.58
C HIS A 76 8.79 4.66 -13.02
N ILE A 77 7.89 5.21 -12.21
CA ILE A 77 6.47 5.34 -12.56
C ILE A 77 6.31 6.39 -13.65
N GLU A 78 5.49 6.08 -14.64
CA GLU A 78 5.21 7.02 -15.74
C GLU A 78 4.41 8.22 -15.24
N GLU A 79 4.69 9.40 -15.80
CA GLU A 79 4.11 10.65 -15.30
C GLU A 79 2.62 10.81 -15.57
N ASP A 80 2.04 10.00 -16.45
CA ASP A 80 0.59 9.98 -16.64
C ASP A 80 -0.17 9.27 -15.52
N ILE A 81 0.54 8.51 -14.67
CA ILE A 81 -0.03 7.91 -13.46
C ILE A 81 -0.12 8.99 -12.38
N LYS A 82 -1.33 9.35 -11.98
CA LYS A 82 -1.56 10.42 -10.99
C LYS A 82 -1.97 9.90 -9.63
N SER A 83 -2.47 8.67 -9.54
CA SER A 83 -2.82 8.03 -8.28
C SER A 83 -2.31 6.60 -8.26
N LEU A 84 -1.62 6.24 -7.18
CA LEU A 84 -0.92 4.98 -7.07
C LEU A 84 -1.09 4.40 -5.67
N MET A 85 -1.28 3.09 -5.60
CA MET A 85 -1.24 2.36 -4.33
C MET A 85 -0.11 1.34 -4.38
N ILE A 86 0.67 1.27 -3.30
CA ILE A 86 1.69 0.23 -3.11
C ILE A 86 1.19 -0.70 -2.01
N VAL A 87 1.23 -1.99 -2.27
CA VAL A 87 0.79 -3.01 -1.31
C VAL A 87 1.93 -3.97 -1.05
N GLY A 88 2.39 -4.03 0.17
CA GLY A 88 3.55 -4.83 0.55
C GLY A 88 3.51 -5.23 2.01
N HIS A 89 4.68 -5.44 2.58
CA HIS A 89 4.85 -6.01 3.92
C HIS A 89 5.58 -5.06 4.86
N ASN A 90 5.32 -5.20 6.15
CA ASN A 90 6.15 -4.56 7.17
C ASN A 90 7.43 -5.39 7.38
N PRO A 91 8.52 -4.76 7.79
CA PRO A 91 8.61 -3.37 8.25
C PRO A 91 8.77 -2.33 7.14
N SER A 92 8.95 -2.73 5.88
CA SER A 92 9.28 -1.79 4.80
C SER A 92 8.18 -0.76 4.53
N MET A 93 6.91 -1.15 4.63
CA MET A 93 5.79 -0.21 4.45
C MET A 93 5.79 0.85 5.55
N HIS A 94 6.02 0.45 6.79
CA HIS A 94 6.11 1.36 7.94
C HIS A 94 7.30 2.32 7.79
N GLU A 95 8.47 1.77 7.50
CA GLU A 95 9.69 2.56 7.32
C GLU A 95 9.56 3.56 6.17
N PHE A 96 9.01 3.11 5.03
CA PHE A 96 8.78 4.00 3.89
C PHE A 96 7.83 5.12 4.26
N SER A 97 6.73 4.81 4.92
CA SER A 97 5.70 5.79 5.28
C SER A 97 6.26 6.89 6.17
N GLU A 98 7.08 6.53 7.15
CA GLU A 98 7.75 7.50 8.01
C GLU A 98 8.79 8.33 7.25
N SER A 99 9.58 7.66 6.41
CA SER A 99 10.62 8.32 5.61
C SER A 99 10.02 9.33 4.64
N PHE A 100 9.02 8.92 3.89
CA PHE A 100 8.40 9.72 2.85
C PHE A 100 7.70 10.95 3.39
N SER A 101 7.01 10.83 4.52
CA SER A 101 6.24 11.91 5.12
C SER A 101 7.02 12.74 6.15
N GLY A 102 8.13 12.20 6.67
CA GLY A 102 8.83 12.81 7.80
C GLY A 102 8.04 12.75 9.11
N LYS A 103 7.00 11.93 9.19
CA LYS A 103 6.14 11.83 10.37
C LYS A 103 6.33 10.50 11.06
N PHE A 104 6.35 10.51 12.40
CA PHE A 104 6.37 9.30 13.20
C PHE A 104 5.02 8.58 13.12
N ILE A 105 5.05 7.27 12.87
CA ILE A 105 3.87 6.41 12.90
C ILE A 105 4.14 5.34 13.95
N GLU A 106 3.41 5.40 15.06
CA GLU A 106 3.66 4.52 16.20
C GLU A 106 3.53 3.05 15.84
N LYS A 107 2.47 2.69 15.11
CA LYS A 107 2.22 1.31 14.73
C LYS A 107 1.55 1.25 13.37
N PHE A 108 2.22 0.66 12.40
CA PHE A 108 1.61 0.36 11.11
C PHE A 108 1.14 -1.10 11.15
N SER A 109 -0.08 -1.29 11.60
CA SER A 109 -0.61 -2.65 11.77
C SER A 109 -0.88 -3.32 10.41
N THR A 110 -1.08 -4.63 10.46
CA THR A 110 -1.52 -5.39 9.27
C THR A 110 -2.79 -4.75 8.70
N CYS A 111 -2.82 -4.60 7.39
CA CYS A 111 -3.91 -3.94 6.66
C CYS A 111 -4.07 -2.45 6.97
N GLY A 112 -3.05 -1.82 7.54
CA GLY A 112 -3.03 -0.37 7.70
C GLY A 112 -2.94 0.35 6.37
N LEU A 113 -3.52 1.53 6.30
CA LEU A 113 -3.56 2.35 5.08
C LEU A 113 -3.04 3.75 5.37
N ALA A 114 -1.93 4.12 4.73
CA ALA A 114 -1.38 5.46 4.79
C ALA A 114 -1.59 6.14 3.44
N SER A 115 -2.13 7.34 3.46
CA SER A 115 -2.43 8.13 2.26
C SER A 115 -1.60 9.40 2.26
N PHE A 116 -1.00 9.70 1.11
CA PHE A 116 -0.08 10.83 0.96
C PHE A 116 -0.44 11.68 -0.25
N GLU A 117 -0.08 12.95 -0.21
CA GLU A 117 0.00 13.80 -1.38
C GLU A 117 1.47 14.04 -1.72
N PHE A 118 1.75 14.14 -3.02
CA PHE A 118 3.09 14.38 -3.53
C PHE A 118 2.98 15.30 -4.76
N ASP A 119 3.65 16.45 -4.70
CA ASP A 119 3.49 17.53 -5.68
C ASP A 119 4.64 17.66 -6.67
N ASP A 120 5.30 16.57 -7.00
CA ASP A 120 6.44 16.60 -7.92
C ASP A 120 6.36 15.42 -8.89
N GLU A 121 7.30 15.34 -9.81
CA GLU A 121 7.42 14.18 -10.70
C GLU A 121 7.89 12.96 -9.92
N TRP A 122 7.45 11.77 -10.32
CA TRP A 122 7.83 10.54 -9.65
C TRP A 122 9.35 10.36 -9.55
N ALA A 123 10.10 10.80 -10.58
CA ALA A 123 11.55 10.70 -10.58
C ALA A 123 12.20 11.46 -9.41
N ASN A 124 11.52 12.42 -8.84
CA ASN A 124 12.03 13.28 -7.75
C ASN A 124 11.59 12.81 -6.36
N VAL A 125 10.92 11.66 -6.26
CA VAL A 125 10.47 11.15 -4.97
C VAL A 125 11.66 10.86 -4.05
N CYS A 126 11.58 11.33 -2.81
CA CYS A 126 12.65 11.18 -1.83
C CYS A 126 12.11 11.34 -0.42
N GLU A 127 12.99 11.22 0.57
CA GLU A 127 12.63 11.44 1.97
C GLU A 127 12.01 12.82 2.16
N ASP A 128 11.02 12.91 3.03
CA ASP A 128 10.34 14.14 3.42
C ASP A 128 9.67 14.88 2.24
N SER A 129 9.42 14.19 1.12
CA SER A 129 8.80 14.83 -0.05
C SER A 129 7.30 14.62 -0.14
N GLY A 130 6.74 13.73 0.67
CA GLY A 130 5.29 13.48 0.71
C GLY A 130 4.64 14.12 1.91
N THR A 131 3.34 14.39 1.81
CA THR A 131 2.54 14.89 2.91
C THR A 131 1.56 13.82 3.34
N LEU A 132 1.62 13.38 4.59
CA LEU A 132 0.68 12.41 5.14
C LEU A 132 -0.69 13.07 5.30
N ILE A 133 -1.67 12.57 4.56
CA ILE A 133 -3.04 13.09 4.60
C ILE A 133 -3.87 12.34 5.63
N GLU A 134 -3.74 11.03 5.66
CA GLU A 134 -4.50 10.18 6.57
C GLU A 134 -3.77 8.88 6.82
N PHE A 135 -3.89 8.36 8.02
CA PHE A 135 -3.44 7.03 8.38
C PHE A 135 -4.57 6.33 9.13
N LYS A 136 -4.94 5.13 8.67
CA LYS A 136 -6.04 4.37 9.25
C LYS A 136 -5.64 2.92 9.45
N ILE A 137 -6.00 2.36 10.59
CA ILE A 137 -5.78 0.94 10.88
C ILE A 137 -7.13 0.27 11.17
N PRO A 138 -7.23 -1.07 10.97
CA PRO A 138 -8.52 -1.76 11.12
C PRO A 138 -9.18 -1.59 12.48
N SER A 139 -8.40 -1.55 13.56
CA SER A 139 -8.96 -1.41 14.91
C SER A 139 -9.73 -0.10 15.10
N GLU A 140 -9.42 0.91 14.31
CA GLU A 140 -10.13 2.19 14.37
C GLU A 140 -11.51 2.16 13.70
N LEU A 141 -11.75 1.13 12.90
CA LEU A 141 -12.99 0.97 12.13
C LEU A 141 -13.87 -0.17 12.63
N ARG A 142 -13.39 -0.98 13.57
CA ARG A 142 -14.16 -2.08 14.14
C ARG A 142 -15.20 -1.61 15.13
#